data_b3ab35e1008a66580b84e91c72d96ec8
#
_entry.id   b3ab35e1008a66580b84e91c72d96ec8
#
_cell.length_a   1.000
_cell.length_b   1.000
_cell.length_c   1.000
_cell.angle_alpha   90.00
_cell.angle_beta   90.00
_cell.angle_gamma   90.00
#
_symmetry.space_group_name_H-M   'P 1'
#
loop_
_entity.id
_entity.type
_entity.pdbx_description
1 polymer ?
#
loop_
_entity_poly.entity_id
_entity_poly.type
_entity_poly.pdbx_seq_one_letter_code
_entity_poly.pdbx_strand_id
1 'polypeptide(L)'
;LVAEYCADLPENCSDGRINMEFQYSGPSVLQERVYDILSAGWEPYFNITKDMLLQDDHITQTAVGQYDWVTWRQMGVTNPDADVTWINCEAIGVLSLNWPRLCDPARDDLLYTARASTDLDERIAIWQQVAEKVSQDYTYIMFTHTLWTHVYGPNVRGMCTYTQPGGTSPQCHGSGYFTRPSALWIEG
;
A
#
# COMPACT_ATOMS: atom_id res chain seq x y z
N LEU A 1 19.21 -14.35 13.07
CA LEU A 1 17.76 -14.00 12.98
C LEU A 1 16.90 -15.19 12.58
N VAL A 2 17.10 -15.84 11.38
CA VAL A 2 16.25 -17.00 10.94
C VAL A 2 16.34 -18.16 11.91
N ALA A 3 17.57 -18.54 12.31
CA ALA A 3 17.77 -19.64 13.26
C ALA A 3 17.17 -19.34 14.65
N GLU A 4 17.21 -18.10 15.09
CA GLU A 4 16.59 -17.64 16.36
C GLU A 4 15.06 -17.72 16.24
N TYR A 5 14.49 -17.18 15.16
CA TYR A 5 13.05 -17.25 14.90
C TYR A 5 12.55 -18.71 14.87
N CYS A 6 13.27 -19.60 14.17
CA CYS A 6 12.89 -21.01 14.09
C CYS A 6 13.11 -21.78 15.41
N ALA A 7 13.97 -21.30 16.29
CA ALA A 7 14.11 -21.86 17.63
C ALA A 7 12.94 -21.45 18.55
N ASP A 8 12.46 -20.21 18.40
CA ASP A 8 11.36 -19.67 19.18
C ASP A 8 9.98 -20.15 18.70
N LEU A 9 9.82 -20.32 17.37
CA LEU A 9 8.57 -20.70 16.69
C LEU A 9 8.81 -21.86 15.70
N PRO A 10 9.13 -23.07 16.19
CA PRO A 10 9.52 -24.19 15.35
C PRO A 10 8.39 -24.66 14.43
N GLU A 11 7.11 -24.44 14.77
CA GLU A 11 5.95 -24.76 13.96
C GLU A 11 5.88 -23.94 12.66
N ASN A 12 6.51 -22.76 12.66
CA ASN A 12 6.54 -21.87 11.49
C ASN A 12 7.75 -22.14 10.59
N CYS A 13 8.53 -23.19 10.85
CA CYS A 13 9.76 -23.47 10.13
C CYS A 13 9.82 -24.90 9.61
N SER A 14 10.52 -25.09 8.49
CA SER A 14 10.89 -26.39 7.93
C SER A 14 12.30 -26.32 7.36
N ASP A 15 13.11 -27.33 7.62
CA ASP A 15 14.50 -27.43 7.13
C ASP A 15 15.37 -26.19 7.45
N GLY A 16 15.11 -25.56 8.63
CA GLY A 16 15.85 -24.37 9.09
C GLY A 16 15.49 -23.08 8.37
N ARG A 17 14.40 -23.06 7.62
CA ARG A 17 13.84 -21.90 6.91
C ARG A 17 12.44 -21.61 7.39
N ILE A 18 12.05 -20.34 7.34
CA ILE A 18 10.72 -19.87 7.71
C ILE A 18 9.73 -20.24 6.61
N ASN A 19 8.62 -20.88 6.97
CA ASN A 19 7.52 -21.12 6.05
C ASN A 19 6.74 -19.82 5.85
N MET A 20 6.49 -19.43 4.60
CA MET A 20 5.81 -18.17 4.27
C MET A 20 4.90 -18.37 3.06
N GLU A 21 3.68 -17.91 3.18
CA GLU A 21 2.75 -17.83 2.06
C GLU A 21 2.85 -16.46 1.39
N PHE A 22 3.10 -16.47 0.08
CA PHE A 22 3.18 -15.26 -0.73
C PHE A 22 1.88 -15.07 -1.49
N GLN A 23 1.05 -14.16 -0.99
CA GLN A 23 -0.28 -13.88 -1.52
C GLN A 23 -0.26 -12.71 -2.51
N TYR A 24 -0.96 -12.87 -3.63
CA TYR A 24 -1.15 -11.81 -4.61
C TYR A 24 -2.45 -11.98 -5.41
N SER A 25 -2.96 -10.87 -5.96
CA SER A 25 -4.12 -10.91 -6.84
C SER A 25 -3.74 -11.32 -8.26
N GLY A 26 -4.48 -12.27 -8.83
CA GLY A 26 -4.25 -12.77 -10.18
C GLY A 26 -5.53 -13.11 -10.94
N PRO A 27 -5.36 -13.57 -12.21
CA PRO A 27 -4.08 -13.78 -12.90
C PRO A 27 -3.40 -12.48 -13.31
N SER A 28 -2.08 -12.38 -13.10
CA SER A 28 -1.29 -11.19 -13.43
C SER A 28 0.17 -11.54 -13.75
N VAL A 29 0.58 -11.33 -14.99
CA VAL A 29 1.98 -11.54 -15.42
C VAL A 29 2.96 -10.69 -14.61
N LEU A 30 2.57 -9.48 -14.20
CA LEU A 30 3.42 -8.63 -13.38
C LEU A 30 3.63 -9.21 -11.99
N GLN A 31 2.57 -9.66 -11.35
CA GLN A 31 2.65 -10.26 -10.01
C GLN A 31 3.42 -11.58 -10.01
N GLU A 32 3.27 -12.39 -11.05
CA GLU A 32 4.10 -13.60 -11.25
C GLU A 32 5.59 -13.25 -11.28
N ARG A 33 5.97 -12.24 -12.03
CA ARG A 33 7.37 -11.78 -12.09
C ARG A 33 7.88 -11.22 -10.77
N VAL A 34 7.05 -10.50 -10.03
CA VAL A 34 7.38 -10.01 -8.69
C VAL A 34 7.64 -11.20 -7.77
N TYR A 35 6.74 -12.19 -7.78
CA TYR A 35 6.92 -13.42 -7.04
C TYR A 35 8.25 -14.13 -7.40
N ASP A 36 8.51 -14.33 -8.68
CA ASP A 36 9.72 -15.03 -9.15
C ASP A 36 11.02 -14.34 -8.69
N ILE A 37 11.05 -13.01 -8.74
CA ILE A 37 12.22 -12.22 -8.34
C ILE A 37 12.42 -12.28 -6.82
N LEU A 38 11.35 -12.06 -6.06
CA LEU A 38 11.45 -12.01 -4.60
C LEU A 38 11.73 -13.41 -4.03
N SER A 39 11.02 -14.43 -4.50
CA SER A 39 11.21 -15.80 -4.04
C SER A 39 12.64 -16.30 -4.29
N ALA A 40 13.20 -16.01 -5.45
CA ALA A 40 14.59 -16.39 -5.76
C ALA A 40 15.61 -15.71 -4.81
N GLY A 41 15.35 -14.47 -4.40
CA GLY A 41 16.20 -13.76 -3.43
C GLY A 41 16.03 -14.25 -2.00
N TRP A 42 14.88 -14.79 -1.65
CA TRP A 42 14.51 -15.18 -0.28
C TRP A 42 14.64 -16.68 -0.02
N GLU A 43 14.76 -17.51 -1.08
CA GLU A 43 14.89 -18.98 -0.98
C GLU A 43 15.90 -19.47 0.08
N PRO A 44 17.05 -18.81 0.33
CA PRO A 44 17.97 -19.25 1.37
C PRO A 44 17.41 -19.17 2.80
N TYR A 45 16.37 -18.36 3.01
CA TYR A 45 15.81 -18.05 4.32
C TYR A 45 14.37 -18.49 4.51
N PHE A 46 13.62 -18.64 3.40
CA PHE A 46 12.19 -18.92 3.42
C PHE A 46 11.83 -20.12 2.53
N ASN A 47 10.87 -20.91 3.00
CA ASN A 47 10.11 -21.85 2.20
C ASN A 47 8.86 -21.12 1.73
N ILE A 48 8.85 -20.66 0.47
CA ILE A 48 7.79 -19.79 -0.03
C ILE A 48 6.76 -20.59 -0.79
N THR A 49 5.52 -20.53 -0.35
CA THR A 49 4.34 -21.08 -1.04
C THR A 49 3.61 -19.94 -1.75
N LYS A 50 3.27 -20.15 -3.02
CA LYS A 50 2.56 -19.18 -3.83
C LYS A 50 1.06 -19.33 -3.63
N ASP A 51 0.37 -18.22 -3.27
CA ASP A 51 -1.08 -18.13 -3.18
C ASP A 51 -1.63 -17.04 -4.10
N MET A 52 -2.20 -17.46 -5.24
CA MET A 52 -2.84 -16.56 -6.20
C MET A 52 -4.35 -16.54 -5.96
N LEU A 53 -4.86 -15.41 -5.56
CA LEU A 53 -6.28 -15.19 -5.31
C LEU A 53 -6.95 -14.34 -6.39
N LEU A 54 -8.25 -14.49 -6.54
CA LEU A 54 -9.05 -13.49 -7.24
C LEU A 54 -9.07 -12.17 -6.46
N GLN A 55 -9.31 -11.06 -7.14
CA GLN A 55 -9.17 -9.72 -6.56
C GLN A 55 -10.04 -9.50 -5.31
N ASP A 56 -11.26 -9.99 -5.29
CA ASP A 56 -12.19 -9.86 -4.18
C ASP A 56 -11.78 -10.69 -2.96
N ASP A 57 -11.32 -11.92 -3.17
CA ASP A 57 -10.79 -12.78 -2.12
C ASP A 57 -9.49 -12.18 -1.55
N HIS A 58 -8.61 -11.69 -2.43
CA HIS A 58 -7.36 -11.03 -2.04
C HIS A 58 -7.62 -9.81 -1.15
N ILE A 59 -8.56 -8.96 -1.51
CA ILE A 59 -8.96 -7.81 -0.70
C ILE A 59 -9.51 -8.27 0.66
N THR A 60 -10.39 -9.26 0.65
CA THR A 60 -11.06 -9.74 1.86
C THR A 60 -10.05 -10.35 2.83
N GLN A 61 -9.21 -11.27 2.36
CA GLN A 61 -8.21 -11.93 3.20
C GLN A 61 -7.19 -10.93 3.74
N THR A 62 -6.74 -9.99 2.92
CA THR A 62 -5.85 -8.92 3.38
C THR A 62 -6.51 -8.07 4.48
N ALA A 63 -7.76 -7.67 4.30
CA ALA A 63 -8.48 -6.83 5.26
C ALA A 63 -8.74 -7.52 6.61
N VAL A 64 -8.89 -8.85 6.62
CA VAL A 64 -9.04 -9.63 7.86
C VAL A 64 -7.71 -10.12 8.44
N GLY A 65 -6.58 -9.90 7.73
CA GLY A 65 -5.23 -10.27 8.19
C GLY A 65 -4.89 -11.75 8.02
N GLN A 66 -5.46 -12.41 7.02
CA GLN A 66 -5.19 -13.81 6.68
C GLN A 66 -4.13 -13.87 5.58
N TYR A 67 -2.90 -13.58 5.92
CA TYR A 67 -1.73 -13.67 5.04
C TYR A 67 -0.43 -13.62 5.86
N ASP A 68 0.64 -14.17 5.32
CA ASP A 68 2.01 -13.95 5.83
C ASP A 68 2.67 -12.80 5.08
N TRP A 69 2.66 -12.85 3.77
CA TRP A 69 3.14 -11.81 2.86
C TRP A 69 2.10 -11.52 1.80
N VAL A 70 1.79 -10.25 1.58
CA VAL A 70 0.81 -9.81 0.59
C VAL A 70 1.38 -8.72 -0.30
N THR A 71 1.17 -8.83 -1.62
CA THR A 71 1.46 -7.73 -2.54
C THR A 71 0.25 -6.81 -2.68
N TRP A 72 0.50 -5.52 -2.68
CA TRP A 72 -0.55 -4.54 -2.85
C TRP A 72 -0.09 -3.34 -3.67
N ARG A 73 -1.05 -2.61 -4.21
CA ARG A 73 -0.83 -1.34 -4.87
C ARG A 73 -1.62 -0.27 -4.16
N GLN A 74 -0.93 0.66 -3.52
CA GLN A 74 -1.55 1.80 -2.87
C GLN A 74 -1.51 3.01 -3.80
N MET A 75 -2.57 3.78 -3.76
CA MET A 75 -2.67 5.06 -4.46
C MET A 75 -2.25 6.16 -3.51
N GLY A 76 -1.21 6.91 -3.89
CA GLY A 76 -0.88 8.14 -3.21
C GLY A 76 -1.84 9.26 -3.60
N VAL A 77 -2.01 10.19 -2.70
CA VAL A 77 -2.72 11.45 -2.93
C VAL A 77 -1.79 12.62 -2.62
N THR A 78 -2.17 13.82 -3.07
CA THR A 78 -1.36 15.03 -2.85
C THR A 78 -1.15 15.35 -1.37
N ASN A 79 -2.16 15.04 -0.54
CA ASN A 79 -2.08 15.24 0.90
C ASN A 79 -1.92 13.88 1.59
N PRO A 80 -0.77 13.60 2.22
CA PRO A 80 -0.51 12.30 2.85
C PRO A 80 -1.44 12.00 4.03
N ASP A 81 -2.20 12.97 4.52
CA ASP A 81 -3.22 12.78 5.54
C ASP A 81 -4.30 11.75 5.14
N ALA A 82 -4.52 11.51 3.86
CA ALA A 82 -5.41 10.46 3.38
C ALA A 82 -4.87 9.04 3.63
N ASP A 83 -3.56 8.91 3.88
CA ASP A 83 -2.92 7.63 4.14
C ASP A 83 -2.88 7.25 5.62
N VAL A 84 -3.38 8.10 6.51
CA VAL A 84 -3.38 7.87 7.97
C VAL A 84 -4.01 6.53 8.34
N THR A 85 -5.13 6.15 7.71
CA THR A 85 -5.85 4.91 8.00
C THR A 85 -5.07 3.63 7.64
N TRP A 86 -4.02 3.74 6.83
CA TRP A 86 -3.18 2.61 6.47
C TRP A 86 -2.10 2.28 7.52
N ILE A 87 -1.87 3.21 8.46
CA ILE A 87 -0.76 3.11 9.39
C ILE A 87 -1.12 3.46 10.84
N ASN A 88 -2.32 3.97 11.15
CA ASN A 88 -2.70 4.33 12.51
C ASN A 88 -3.27 3.14 13.30
N CYS A 89 -3.22 3.24 14.63
CA CYS A 89 -3.74 2.21 15.53
C CYS A 89 -5.26 2.06 15.47
N GLU A 90 -5.99 3.15 15.28
CA GLU A 90 -7.46 3.16 15.25
C GLU A 90 -8.06 2.35 14.08
N ALA A 91 -7.29 2.19 12.99
CA ALA A 91 -7.74 1.40 11.84
C ALA A 91 -7.66 -0.12 12.09
N ILE A 92 -7.07 -0.56 13.20
CA ILE A 92 -6.95 -1.98 13.52
C ILE A 92 -8.26 -2.50 14.07
N GLY A 93 -8.87 -3.44 13.36
CA GLY A 93 -10.15 -4.04 13.71
C GLY A 93 -10.34 -5.39 13.04
N VAL A 94 -11.55 -5.90 13.01
CA VAL A 94 -11.87 -7.16 12.29
C VAL A 94 -11.56 -6.96 10.80
N LEU A 95 -12.07 -5.88 10.21
CA LEU A 95 -11.65 -5.40 8.90
C LEU A 95 -10.72 -4.22 9.13
N SER A 96 -9.46 -4.35 8.74
CA SER A 96 -8.45 -3.33 8.97
C SER A 96 -7.88 -2.79 7.67
N LEU A 97 -7.69 -1.47 7.61
CA LEU A 97 -6.87 -0.84 6.56
C LEU A 97 -5.40 -0.74 6.98
N ASN A 98 -5.09 -0.74 8.27
CA ASN A 98 -3.73 -0.98 8.76
C ASN A 98 -3.47 -2.48 8.66
N TRP A 99 -3.06 -2.92 7.48
CA TRP A 99 -2.96 -4.34 7.16
C TRP A 99 -1.91 -5.07 7.99
N PRO A 100 -0.70 -4.53 8.23
CA PRO A 100 0.27 -5.16 9.12
C PRO A 100 -0.23 -5.27 10.57
N ARG A 101 -1.32 -4.57 10.91
CA ARG A 101 -1.88 -4.51 12.27
C ARG A 101 -0.86 -4.08 13.32
N LEU A 102 0.12 -3.29 12.88
CA LEU A 102 1.12 -2.71 13.77
C LEU A 102 0.60 -1.40 14.35
N CYS A 103 0.46 -1.38 15.68
CA CYS A 103 0.15 -0.16 16.43
C CYS A 103 1.43 0.44 17.01
N ASP A 104 1.76 1.66 16.60
CA ASP A 104 2.80 2.49 17.19
C ASP A 104 2.18 3.82 17.68
N PRO A 105 1.90 3.96 18.98
CA PRO A 105 1.32 5.19 19.53
C PRO A 105 2.17 6.44 19.25
N ALA A 106 3.50 6.31 19.21
CA ALA A 106 4.38 7.44 18.93
C ALA A 106 4.29 7.88 17.45
N ARG A 107 3.96 6.95 16.55
CA ARG A 107 3.62 7.28 15.16
C ARG A 107 2.26 7.97 15.08
N ASP A 108 1.27 7.50 15.82
CA ASP A 108 -0.05 8.11 15.88
C ASP A 108 0.00 9.55 16.37
N ASP A 109 0.80 9.85 17.39
CA ASP A 109 1.02 11.21 17.88
C ASP A 109 1.55 12.15 16.78
N LEU A 110 2.49 11.66 15.95
CA LEU A 110 2.99 12.42 14.80
C LEU A 110 1.90 12.63 13.74
N LEU A 111 1.12 11.60 13.42
CA LEU A 111 0.03 11.67 12.44
C LEU A 111 -1.01 12.72 12.84
N TYR A 112 -1.45 12.72 14.09
CA TYR A 112 -2.44 13.67 14.59
C TYR A 112 -1.86 15.09 14.74
N THR A 113 -0.58 15.22 15.09
CA THR A 113 0.10 16.51 15.12
C THR A 113 0.19 17.12 13.71
N ALA A 114 0.59 16.33 12.72
CA ALA A 114 0.64 16.77 11.32
C ALA A 114 -0.75 17.20 10.80
N ARG A 115 -1.79 16.45 11.18
CA ARG A 115 -3.19 16.75 10.81
C ARG A 115 -3.68 18.06 11.44
N ALA A 116 -3.28 18.35 12.65
CA ALA A 116 -3.68 19.56 13.39
C ALA A 116 -2.93 20.83 12.93
N SER A 117 -1.71 20.69 12.39
CA SER A 117 -0.91 21.84 11.95
C SER A 117 -1.46 22.47 10.67
N THR A 118 -1.53 23.80 10.65
CA THR A 118 -1.84 24.61 9.46
C THR A 118 -0.59 25.11 8.76
N ASP A 119 0.58 24.96 9.37
CA ASP A 119 1.87 25.30 8.78
C ASP A 119 2.34 24.17 7.85
N LEU A 120 2.63 24.51 6.59
CA LEU A 120 2.99 23.52 5.59
C LEU A 120 4.38 22.92 5.84
N ASP A 121 5.33 23.75 6.24
CA ASP A 121 6.72 23.29 6.45
C ASP A 121 6.80 22.39 7.69
N GLU A 122 6.09 22.74 8.75
CA GLU A 122 5.92 21.89 9.92
C GLU A 122 5.30 20.54 9.56
N ARG A 123 4.20 20.54 8.80
CA ARG A 123 3.54 19.31 8.35
C ARG A 123 4.47 18.42 7.54
N ILE A 124 5.23 19.01 6.60
CA ILE A 124 6.21 18.26 5.80
C ILE A 124 7.26 17.61 6.71
N ALA A 125 7.81 18.36 7.67
CA ALA A 125 8.82 17.83 8.59
C ALA A 125 8.28 16.69 9.47
N ILE A 126 7.03 16.77 9.91
CA ILE A 126 6.40 15.68 10.69
C ILE A 126 6.15 14.46 9.81
N TRP A 127 5.65 14.63 8.59
CA TRP A 127 5.44 13.51 7.67
C TRP A 127 6.74 12.80 7.26
N GLN A 128 7.86 13.51 7.21
CA GLN A 128 9.18 12.89 7.03
C GLN A 128 9.52 11.95 8.19
N GLN A 129 9.23 12.36 9.44
CA GLN A 129 9.43 11.49 10.61
C GLN A 129 8.50 10.26 10.59
N VAL A 130 7.24 10.44 10.16
CA VAL A 130 6.32 9.30 9.96
C VAL A 130 6.86 8.33 8.92
N ALA A 131 7.33 8.83 7.79
CA ALA A 131 7.90 8.00 6.72
C ALA A 131 9.15 7.23 7.20
N GLU A 132 10.00 7.87 7.99
CA GLU A 132 11.16 7.21 8.61
C GLU A 132 10.74 6.07 9.53
N LYS A 133 9.76 6.29 10.43
CA LYS A 133 9.23 5.26 11.31
C LYS A 133 8.65 4.08 10.52
N VAL A 134 7.79 4.34 9.54
CA VAL A 134 7.21 3.29 8.68
C VAL A 134 8.30 2.48 7.96
N SER A 135 9.38 3.14 7.53
CA SER A 135 10.53 2.45 6.93
C SER A 135 11.30 1.57 7.92
N GLN A 136 11.41 2.00 9.17
CA GLN A 136 12.11 1.27 10.24
C GLN A 136 11.30 0.10 10.79
N ASP A 137 9.98 0.13 10.65
CA ASP A 137 9.09 -0.95 11.10
C ASP A 137 9.20 -2.22 10.24
N TYR A 138 9.74 -2.11 9.02
CA TYR A 138 9.87 -3.19 8.03
C TYR A 138 8.56 -3.92 7.68
N THR A 139 7.42 -3.33 8.02
CA THR A 139 6.10 -3.91 7.74
C THR A 139 5.63 -3.64 6.32
N TYR A 140 6.15 -2.58 5.69
CA TYR A 140 5.92 -2.23 4.29
C TYR A 140 7.23 -2.18 3.54
N ILE A 141 7.35 -3.01 2.50
CA ILE A 141 8.48 -2.96 1.57
C ILE A 141 8.01 -2.31 0.28
N MET A 142 8.39 -1.04 0.09
CA MET A 142 8.05 -0.26 -1.10
C MET A 142 9.08 -0.55 -2.19
N PHE A 143 8.68 -1.24 -3.27
CA PHE A 143 9.63 -1.68 -4.31
C PHE A 143 9.31 -1.16 -5.71
N THR A 144 8.13 -0.61 -5.97
CA THR A 144 7.79 -0.03 -7.27
C THR A 144 6.92 1.21 -7.18
N HIS A 145 7.08 2.11 -8.16
CA HIS A 145 6.09 3.14 -8.45
C HIS A 145 5.18 2.63 -9.55
N THR A 146 3.90 2.41 -9.22
CA THR A 146 2.92 1.95 -10.20
C THR A 146 2.63 3.03 -11.22
N LEU A 147 2.86 2.74 -12.50
CA LEU A 147 2.42 3.60 -13.59
C LEU A 147 0.94 3.35 -13.88
N TRP A 148 0.17 4.41 -13.87
CA TRP A 148 -1.22 4.39 -14.27
C TRP A 148 -1.35 5.09 -15.62
N THR A 149 -2.06 4.47 -16.56
CA THR A 149 -2.29 5.03 -17.87
C THR A 149 -3.78 5.19 -18.10
N HIS A 150 -4.19 6.40 -18.39
CA HIS A 150 -5.55 6.69 -18.81
C HIS A 150 -5.61 6.72 -20.34
N VAL A 151 -6.50 5.93 -20.92
CA VAL A 151 -6.75 5.91 -22.34
C VAL A 151 -8.19 6.38 -22.58
N TYR A 152 -8.36 7.38 -23.42
CA TYR A 152 -9.68 7.92 -23.76
C TYR A 152 -9.75 8.26 -25.25
N GLY A 153 -10.96 8.26 -25.78
CA GLY A 153 -11.20 8.57 -27.19
C GLY A 153 -10.84 10.02 -27.55
N PRO A 154 -10.57 10.31 -28.83
CA PRO A 154 -10.11 11.63 -29.25
C PRO A 154 -11.13 12.76 -29.01
N ASN A 155 -12.39 12.43 -28.85
CA ASN A 155 -13.50 13.38 -28.59
C ASN A 155 -13.82 13.54 -27.09
N VAL A 156 -13.16 12.81 -26.18
CA VAL A 156 -13.38 13.00 -24.74
C VAL A 156 -12.63 14.25 -24.30
N ARG A 157 -13.35 15.14 -23.62
CA ARG A 157 -12.83 16.39 -23.09
C ARG A 157 -13.04 16.44 -21.58
N GLY A 158 -12.39 17.40 -20.92
CA GLY A 158 -12.53 17.62 -19.48
C GLY A 158 -11.65 16.70 -18.62
N MET A 159 -10.89 15.77 -19.21
CA MET A 159 -9.94 14.97 -18.46
C MET A 159 -8.86 15.88 -17.89
N CYS A 160 -8.77 15.93 -16.53
CA CYS A 160 -7.73 16.65 -15.82
C CYS A 160 -7.64 18.17 -16.07
N THR A 161 -8.66 18.78 -16.63
CA THR A 161 -8.63 20.21 -17.00
C THR A 161 -9.38 21.11 -16.03
N TYR A 162 -10.04 20.54 -15.01
CA TYR A 162 -10.74 21.33 -14.00
C TYR A 162 -9.77 21.89 -12.96
N THR A 163 -10.16 22.99 -12.34
CA THR A 163 -9.39 23.58 -11.23
C THR A 163 -10.02 23.15 -9.90
N GLN A 164 -9.18 22.74 -8.96
CA GLN A 164 -9.65 22.41 -7.62
C GLN A 164 -9.98 23.69 -6.82
N PRO A 165 -10.80 23.58 -5.75
CA PRO A 165 -10.91 24.66 -4.79
C PRO A 165 -9.51 25.08 -4.31
N GLY A 166 -9.21 26.38 -4.37
CA GLY A 166 -7.87 26.91 -4.09
C GLY A 166 -7.01 27.15 -5.34
N GLY A 167 -7.50 26.89 -6.55
CA GLY A 167 -6.85 27.26 -7.80
C GLY A 167 -5.79 26.32 -8.31
N THR A 168 -5.56 25.19 -7.62
CA THR A 168 -4.58 24.19 -8.06
C THR A 168 -5.12 23.32 -9.20
N SER A 169 -4.25 22.96 -10.13
CA SER A 169 -4.57 21.97 -11.15
C SER A 169 -4.78 20.59 -10.50
N PRO A 170 -5.78 19.81 -10.93
CA PRO A 170 -5.93 18.47 -10.42
C PRO A 170 -4.72 17.66 -10.83
N GLN A 171 -4.21 16.92 -9.88
CA GLN A 171 -3.27 15.87 -10.26
C GLN A 171 -4.09 14.75 -10.90
N CYS A 172 -3.87 14.49 -12.17
CA CYS A 172 -4.41 13.32 -12.84
C CYS A 172 -3.65 12.07 -12.42
N HIS A 173 -3.77 11.74 -11.13
CA HIS A 173 -3.17 10.54 -10.62
C HIS A 173 -4.02 9.33 -10.97
N GLY A 174 -3.46 8.47 -11.56
CA GLY A 174 -3.37 7.08 -11.73
C GLY A 174 -4.57 6.19 -11.47
N SER A 175 -5.51 6.51 -10.70
CA SER A 175 -6.73 5.71 -10.59
C SER A 175 -7.95 6.52 -11.02
N GLY A 176 -8.91 5.84 -11.61
CA GLY A 176 -10.18 6.44 -12.03
C GLY A 176 -10.95 7.16 -10.91
N TYR A 177 -10.52 7.04 -9.66
CA TYR A 177 -11.10 7.74 -8.51
C TYR A 177 -10.87 9.25 -8.52
N PHE A 178 -9.82 9.72 -9.20
CA PHE A 178 -9.46 11.15 -9.21
C PHE A 178 -9.88 11.85 -10.49
N THR A 179 -10.39 11.13 -11.48
CA THR A 179 -11.09 11.75 -12.59
C THR A 179 -12.50 12.11 -12.11
N ARG A 180 -12.90 13.36 -12.26
CA ARG A 180 -14.30 13.75 -12.04
C ARG A 180 -15.13 13.33 -13.26
N PRO A 181 -15.90 12.24 -13.22
CA PRO A 181 -16.73 11.83 -14.36
C PRO A 181 -17.71 12.93 -14.76
N SER A 182 -18.17 13.72 -13.78
CA SER A 182 -19.06 14.87 -14.01
C SER A 182 -18.42 16.04 -14.76
N ALA A 183 -17.10 16.05 -14.90
CA ALA A 183 -16.37 17.06 -15.68
C ALA A 183 -16.00 16.56 -17.09
N LEU A 184 -16.27 15.30 -17.40
CA LEU A 184 -16.01 14.71 -18.70
C LEU A 184 -17.20 15.00 -19.65
N TRP A 185 -16.89 15.30 -20.90
CA TRP A 185 -17.89 15.45 -21.94
C TRP A 185 -17.35 14.97 -23.29
N ILE A 186 -18.24 14.66 -24.19
CA ILE A 186 -17.91 14.21 -25.55
C ILE A 186 -18.17 15.38 -26.50
N GLU A 187 -17.16 15.75 -27.25
CA GLU A 187 -17.27 16.72 -28.33
C GLU A 187 -17.92 16.02 -29.53
N GLY A 188 -19.05 16.55 -30.00
CA GLY A 188 -19.79 16.04 -31.13
C GLY A 188 -19.19 16.41 -32.51
#